data_1330d2d4e7eb1e1fb20ba24bf75028ec
#
_entry.id   1330d2d4e7eb1e1fb20ba24bf75028ec
#
_cell.length_a   1.000
_cell.length_b   1.000
_cell.length_c   1.000
_cell.angle_alpha   90.00
_cell.angle_beta   90.00
_cell.angle_gamma   90.00
#
_symmetry.space_group_name_H-M   'P 1'
#
loop_
_entity.id
_entity.type
_entity.pdbx_description
1 polymer ?
#
loop_
_entity_poly.entity_id
_entity_poly.type
_entity_poly.pdbx_seq_one_letter_code
_entity_poly.pdbx_strand_id
1 'polypeptide(L)'
;MSYFKRAEGRAEKTLVPGARTRTYWGDRILLSLVEIDANTEVPLHTHPHEQAGMVIEGEMEMGVAGEVRMLKPGDMYIIPGGVPHYAKCGDTPGKALDIFSPVREEFKY
;
A
#
# COMPACT_ATOMS: atom_id res chain seq x y z
N MET A 1 -13.33 -19.04 14.67
CA MET A 1 -12.79 -18.13 13.62
C MET A 1 -13.18 -16.70 13.95
N SER A 2 -12.25 -15.77 13.87
CA SER A 2 -12.55 -14.36 14.11
C SER A 2 -12.66 -13.62 12.78
N TYR A 3 -13.63 -12.71 12.70
CA TYR A 3 -13.79 -11.79 11.57
C TYR A 3 -12.90 -10.55 11.69
N PHE A 4 -12.26 -10.38 12.84
CA PHE A 4 -11.46 -9.20 13.12
C PHE A 4 -9.98 -9.57 13.04
N LYS A 5 -9.19 -8.69 12.47
CA LYS A 5 -7.76 -8.87 12.29
C LYS A 5 -7.01 -7.72 12.97
N ARG A 6 -5.85 -8.01 13.51
CA ARG A 6 -5.03 -7.05 14.23
C ARG A 6 -3.67 -6.95 13.53
N ALA A 7 -3.28 -5.75 13.15
CA ALA A 7 -1.97 -5.51 12.54
C ALA A 7 -0.85 -5.66 13.57
N GLU A 8 -1.10 -5.20 14.81
CA GLU A 8 -0.14 -5.32 15.90
C GLU A 8 0.19 -6.80 16.14
N GLY A 9 1.49 -7.10 16.16
CA GLY A 9 1.97 -8.48 16.35
C GLY A 9 2.00 -9.33 15.09
N ARG A 10 1.41 -8.87 13.98
CA ARG A 10 1.49 -9.55 12.70
C ARG A 10 2.90 -9.39 12.13
N ALA A 11 3.52 -10.47 11.67
CA ALA A 11 4.83 -10.41 11.03
C ALA A 11 4.79 -9.52 9.78
N GLU A 12 5.86 -8.76 9.57
CA GLU A 12 6.00 -7.89 8.42
C GLU A 12 6.57 -8.66 7.23
N LYS A 13 6.13 -8.26 6.03
CA LYS A 13 6.74 -8.68 4.77
C LYS A 13 7.41 -7.47 4.13
N THR A 14 8.69 -7.59 3.80
CA THR A 14 9.42 -6.52 3.11
C THR A 14 8.96 -6.43 1.66
N LEU A 15 8.61 -5.21 1.23
CA LEU A 15 8.28 -4.92 -0.17
C LEU A 15 9.54 -4.55 -0.95
N VAL A 16 10.25 -3.57 -0.44
CA VAL A 16 11.58 -3.10 -0.89
C VAL A 16 12.31 -2.64 0.36
N PRO A 17 13.62 -2.43 0.34
CA PRO A 17 14.32 -1.87 1.50
C PRO A 17 13.65 -0.56 1.95
N GLY A 18 13.24 -0.50 3.21
CA GLY A 18 12.57 0.66 3.79
C GLY A 18 11.06 0.67 3.66
N ALA A 19 10.45 -0.31 2.99
CA ALA A 19 9.00 -0.41 2.89
C ALA A 19 8.55 -1.83 3.21
N ARG A 20 7.49 -1.94 4.01
CA ARG A 20 7.00 -3.22 4.51
C ARG A 20 5.49 -3.21 4.62
N THR A 21 4.91 -4.38 4.67
CA THR A 21 3.47 -4.55 4.79
C THR A 21 3.10 -5.64 5.77
N ARG A 22 1.92 -5.50 6.32
CA ARG A 22 1.23 -6.56 7.06
C ARG A 22 -0.09 -6.79 6.35
N THR A 23 -0.37 -8.04 5.96
CA THR A 23 -1.54 -8.32 5.12
C THR A 23 -2.46 -9.34 5.77
N TYR A 24 -3.74 -9.20 5.42
CA TYR A 24 -4.77 -10.18 5.67
C TYR A 24 -5.64 -10.26 4.43
N TRP A 25 -6.33 -11.37 4.22
CA TRP A 25 -7.12 -11.55 3.02
C TRP A 25 -8.37 -12.37 3.26
N GLY A 26 -9.36 -12.13 2.42
CA GLY A 26 -10.56 -12.95 2.30
C GLY A 26 -10.56 -13.65 0.94
N ASP A 27 -11.75 -13.95 0.43
CA ASP A 27 -11.88 -14.65 -0.86
C ASP A 27 -11.53 -13.75 -2.05
N ARG A 28 -11.89 -12.46 -1.98
CA ARG A 28 -11.83 -11.55 -3.13
C ARG A 28 -11.02 -10.30 -2.87
N ILE A 29 -10.64 -10.03 -1.63
CA ILE A 29 -9.91 -8.84 -1.26
C ILE A 29 -8.73 -9.17 -0.36
N LEU A 30 -7.70 -8.34 -0.46
CA LEU A 30 -6.54 -8.40 0.41
C LEU A 30 -6.31 -7.01 0.99
N LEU A 31 -6.11 -6.96 2.30
CA LEU A 31 -5.77 -5.73 3.03
C LEU A 31 -4.27 -5.69 3.26
N SER A 32 -3.65 -4.57 2.94
CA SER A 32 -2.20 -4.38 3.07
C SER A 32 -1.95 -3.08 3.83
N LEU A 33 -1.51 -3.21 5.08
CA LEU A 33 -1.09 -2.06 5.86
C LEU A 33 0.38 -1.80 5.57
N VAL A 34 0.65 -0.74 4.81
CA VAL A 34 1.97 -0.42 4.30
C VAL A 34 2.62 0.66 5.14
N GLU A 35 3.88 0.46 5.51
CA GLU A 35 4.70 1.46 6.16
C GLU A 35 5.93 1.72 5.29
N ILE A 36 6.20 3.00 5.02
CA ILE A 36 7.33 3.42 4.19
C ILE A 36 8.18 4.36 5.03
N ASP A 37 9.46 4.03 5.17
CA ASP A 37 10.41 4.87 5.91
C ASP A 37 10.65 6.19 5.19
N ALA A 38 11.18 7.18 5.93
CA ALA A 38 11.59 8.44 5.34
C ALA A 38 12.60 8.19 4.20
N ASN A 39 12.53 9.01 3.17
CA ASN A 39 13.44 8.99 2.03
C ASN A 39 13.49 7.64 1.30
N THR A 40 12.37 6.95 1.27
CA THR A 40 12.24 5.63 0.64
C THR A 40 11.20 5.67 -0.47
N GLU A 41 11.50 4.98 -1.55
CA GLU A 41 10.61 4.88 -2.69
C GLU A 41 10.19 3.43 -2.94
N VAL A 42 8.89 3.22 -3.14
CA VAL A 42 8.37 2.03 -3.79
C VAL A 42 8.31 2.36 -5.27
N PRO A 43 9.21 1.80 -6.11
CA PRO A 43 9.41 2.29 -7.46
C PRO A 43 8.24 2.00 -8.40
N LEU A 44 8.25 2.65 -9.54
CA LEU A 44 7.23 2.49 -10.56
C LEU A 44 7.06 1.02 -10.93
N HIS A 45 5.82 0.55 -10.88
CA HIS A 45 5.48 -0.84 -11.15
C HIS A 45 4.03 -0.96 -11.62
N THR A 46 3.68 -2.14 -12.11
CA THR A 46 2.31 -2.49 -12.48
C THR A 46 1.94 -3.86 -11.91
N HIS A 47 0.66 -4.08 -11.77
CA HIS A 47 0.08 -5.39 -11.45
C HIS A 47 -1.36 -5.41 -11.97
N PRO A 48 -1.91 -6.59 -12.27
CA PRO A 48 -3.27 -6.69 -12.85
C PRO A 48 -4.39 -6.37 -11.86
N HIS A 49 -4.09 -6.38 -10.55
CA HIS A 49 -5.08 -6.15 -9.51
C HIS A 49 -5.53 -4.70 -9.48
N GLU A 50 -6.81 -4.46 -9.24
CA GLU A 50 -7.29 -3.14 -8.86
C GLU A 50 -6.81 -2.84 -7.44
N GLN A 51 -6.41 -1.61 -7.19
CA GLN A 51 -5.90 -1.18 -5.89
C GLN A 51 -6.63 0.07 -5.45
N ALA A 52 -7.14 0.04 -4.23
CA ALA A 52 -7.65 1.23 -3.56
C ALA A 52 -6.82 1.47 -2.31
N GLY A 53 -6.82 2.70 -1.80
CA GLY A 53 -6.11 2.94 -0.57
C GLY A 53 -6.40 4.30 0.03
N MET A 54 -5.85 4.48 1.24
CA MET A 54 -5.95 5.74 1.98
C MET A 54 -4.68 5.94 2.80
N VAL A 55 -4.13 7.15 2.75
CA VAL A 55 -3.03 7.52 3.62
C VAL A 55 -3.56 7.65 5.06
N ILE A 56 -2.88 7.02 6.00
CA ILE A 56 -3.26 7.02 7.42
C ILE A 56 -2.39 7.98 8.21
N GLU A 57 -1.08 7.95 7.99
CA GLU A 57 -0.11 8.79 8.69
C GLU A 57 0.95 9.30 7.74
N GLY A 58 1.49 10.48 8.04
CA GLY A 58 2.55 11.09 7.25
C GLY A 58 2.06 11.62 5.91
N GLU A 59 2.99 12.03 5.09
CA GLU A 59 2.73 12.48 3.74
C GLU A 59 3.54 11.62 2.78
N MET A 60 2.95 11.31 1.62
CA MET A 60 3.68 10.58 0.59
C MET A 60 3.32 11.08 -0.79
N GLU A 61 4.32 11.16 -1.65
CA GLU A 61 4.11 11.43 -3.05
C GLU A 61 3.67 10.16 -3.75
N MET A 62 2.62 10.25 -4.55
CA MET A 62 2.17 9.13 -5.36
C MET A 62 2.03 9.58 -6.81
N GLY A 63 2.53 8.76 -7.74
CA GLY A 63 2.32 8.97 -9.16
C GLY A 63 1.52 7.81 -9.73
N VAL A 64 0.44 8.13 -10.44
CA VAL A 64 -0.44 7.16 -11.08
C VAL A 64 -0.68 7.60 -12.51
N ALA A 65 -0.23 6.81 -13.48
CA ALA A 65 -0.36 7.12 -14.91
C ALA A 65 0.12 8.54 -15.26
N GLY A 66 1.19 9.00 -14.62
CA GLY A 66 1.76 10.33 -14.84
C GLY A 66 1.12 11.45 -14.04
N GLU A 67 0.04 11.17 -13.33
CA GLU A 67 -0.55 12.15 -12.40
C GLU A 67 0.15 12.03 -11.04
N VAL A 68 0.77 13.13 -10.58
CA VAL A 68 1.56 13.15 -9.35
C VAL A 68 0.87 14.04 -8.32
N ARG A 69 0.72 13.52 -7.11
CA ARG A 69 0.12 14.26 -5.99
C ARG A 69 0.90 13.97 -4.70
N MET A 70 0.96 14.97 -3.84
CA MET A 70 1.37 14.79 -2.45
C MET A 70 0.13 14.47 -1.63
N LEU A 71 0.08 13.25 -1.07
CA LEU A 71 -1.08 12.79 -0.30
C LEU A 71 -0.87 13.00 1.17
N LYS A 72 -1.94 13.36 1.87
CA LYS A 72 -1.99 13.61 3.31
C LYS A 72 -2.95 12.63 3.96
N PRO A 73 -2.90 12.46 5.29
CA PRO A 73 -3.84 11.57 5.98
C PRO A 73 -5.29 11.87 5.61
N GLY A 74 -6.01 10.82 5.23
CA GLY A 74 -7.38 10.91 4.77
C GLY A 74 -7.55 10.96 3.26
N ASP A 75 -6.50 11.27 2.51
CA ASP A 75 -6.56 11.24 1.06
C ASP A 75 -6.63 9.79 0.56
N MET A 76 -7.47 9.57 -0.44
CA MET A 76 -7.73 8.24 -0.98
C MET A 76 -7.35 8.18 -2.45
N TYR A 77 -7.10 6.96 -2.94
CA TYR A 77 -6.77 6.73 -4.34
C TYR A 77 -7.38 5.41 -4.80
N ILE A 78 -7.67 5.35 -6.10
CA ILE A 78 -8.09 4.12 -6.79
C ILE A 78 -7.23 4.00 -8.03
N ILE A 79 -6.54 2.86 -8.15
CA ILE A 79 -5.62 2.58 -9.24
C ILE A 79 -6.16 1.40 -10.02
N PRO A 80 -6.60 1.60 -11.27
CA PRO A 80 -7.07 0.49 -12.10
C PRO A 80 -5.96 -0.54 -12.34
N GLY A 81 -6.35 -1.78 -12.57
CA GLY A 81 -5.39 -2.83 -12.91
C GLY A 81 -4.54 -2.48 -14.12
N GLY A 82 -3.25 -2.76 -14.06
CA GLY A 82 -2.31 -2.53 -15.14
C GLY A 82 -1.79 -1.11 -15.27
N VAL A 83 -2.27 -0.17 -14.46
CA VAL A 83 -1.84 1.23 -14.53
C VAL A 83 -0.54 1.41 -13.75
N PRO A 84 0.52 1.99 -14.36
CA PRO A 84 1.79 2.20 -13.67
C PRO A 84 1.65 3.19 -12.52
N HIS A 85 2.28 2.89 -11.39
CA HIS A 85 2.23 3.75 -10.22
C HIS A 85 3.44 3.54 -9.32
N TYR A 86 3.71 4.53 -8.48
CA TYR A 86 4.75 4.49 -7.46
C TYR A 86 4.31 5.30 -6.24
N ALA A 87 5.03 5.12 -5.14
CA ALA A 87 4.87 5.93 -3.94
C ALA A 87 6.22 6.19 -3.31
N LYS A 88 6.42 7.38 -2.74
CA LYS A 88 7.64 7.67 -2.01
C LYS A 88 7.39 8.63 -0.87
N CYS A 89 8.17 8.48 0.19
CA CYS A 89 8.18 9.39 1.33
C CYS A 89 9.40 10.31 1.23
N GLY A 90 9.21 11.56 1.63
CA GLY A 90 10.30 12.50 1.84
C GLY A 90 10.89 12.35 3.25
N ASP A 91 11.02 13.47 3.97
CA ASP A 91 11.71 13.50 5.26
C ASP A 91 10.98 12.78 6.38
N THR A 92 9.70 12.46 6.20
CA THR A 92 8.91 11.76 7.23
C THR A 92 8.40 10.44 6.69
N PRO A 93 8.31 9.41 7.56
CA PRO A 93 7.73 8.14 7.15
C PRO A 93 6.22 8.26 6.92
N GLY A 94 5.67 7.33 6.17
CA GLY A 94 4.24 7.30 5.87
C GLY A 94 3.64 5.93 6.12
N LYS A 95 2.32 5.92 6.31
CA LYS A 95 1.54 4.70 6.48
C LYS A 95 0.28 4.82 5.65
N ALA A 96 -0.06 3.75 4.94
CA ALA A 96 -1.27 3.69 4.12
C ALA A 96 -1.92 2.33 4.25
N LEU A 97 -3.25 2.31 4.12
CA LEU A 97 -3.98 1.05 3.98
C LEU A 97 -4.32 0.88 2.51
N ASP A 98 -3.82 -0.19 1.91
CA ASP A 98 -4.14 -0.58 0.54
C ASP A 98 -5.08 -1.77 0.54
N ILE A 99 -5.95 -1.82 -0.45
CA ILE A 99 -6.91 -2.90 -0.66
C ILE A 99 -6.76 -3.36 -2.11
N PHE A 100 -6.52 -4.65 -2.30
CA PHE A 100 -6.38 -5.25 -3.63
C PHE A 100 -7.54 -6.17 -3.93
N SER A 101 -8.01 -6.15 -5.17
CA SER A 101 -9.00 -7.08 -5.69
C SER A 101 -8.67 -7.44 -7.15
N PRO A 102 -8.63 -8.73 -7.52
CA PRO A 102 -8.73 -9.90 -6.64
C PRO A 102 -7.56 -9.99 -5.67
N VAL A 103 -7.54 -11.02 -4.85
CA VAL A 103 -6.47 -11.22 -3.86
C VAL A 103 -5.12 -11.27 -4.57
N ARG A 104 -4.18 -10.50 -4.06
CA ARG A 104 -2.82 -10.45 -4.60
C ARG A 104 -2.01 -11.58 -3.96
N GLU A 105 -1.86 -12.69 -4.70
CA GLU A 105 -1.33 -13.95 -4.16
C GLU A 105 0.07 -13.81 -3.54
N GLU A 106 0.94 -13.01 -4.14
CA GLU A 106 2.30 -12.81 -3.64
C GLU A 106 2.34 -12.08 -2.28
N PHE A 107 1.22 -11.49 -1.85
CA PHE A 107 1.11 -10.81 -0.56
C PHE A 107 0.46 -11.67 0.52
N LYS A 108 0.15 -12.92 0.22
CA LYS A 108 -0.32 -13.89 1.21
C LYS A 108 0.89 -14.53 1.90
N TYR A 109 0.87 -14.52 3.23
CA TYR A 109 1.97 -15.12 3.98
C TYR A 109 1.56 -15.50 5.41
#